data_08f49d969fd9d7f9c586e7b52923dbfc
#
_entry.id   08f49d969fd9d7f9c586e7b52923dbfc
#
_cell.length_a   1.000
_cell.length_b   1.000
_cell.length_c   1.000
_cell.angle_alpha   90.00
_cell.angle_beta   90.00
_cell.angle_gamma   90.00
#
_symmetry.space_group_name_H-M   'P 1'
#
loop_
_entity.id
_entity.type
_entity.pdbx_description
1 polymer ?
#
loop_
_entity_poly.entity_id
_entity_poly.type
_entity_poly.pdbx_seq_one_letter_code
_entity_poly.pdbx_strand_id
1 'polypeptide(L)'
;WGKEAPTGNNTEKVYCIRGADIPEVKAGNKGKMPTRYILPKNFAAKQLAAGDIVVEISGGSPTQSTGRCTAITQSLLDRYDSGMVCTNFCKAMKPKEGYSLFIYYYWQYLYGKGVFFSYENGTTGIKNLDFSGFIETETILIPPVDKIIAFDDYCKSIFNQIFANGKQNEHLAVLRDTLLPKLMSGELDVSDMDL
;
A
#
# COMPACT_ATOMS: atom_id res chain seq x y z
N TRP A 1 -4.00 -2.93 -18.07
CA TRP A 1 -2.79 -3.53 -17.51
C TRP A 1 -3.08 -4.90 -16.93
N GLY A 2 -2.38 -5.97 -17.44
CA GLY A 2 -2.73 -7.35 -17.17
C GLY A 2 -4.07 -7.77 -17.80
N LYS A 3 -4.40 -9.04 -17.69
CA LYS A 3 -5.67 -9.64 -18.15
C LYS A 3 -6.55 -9.95 -16.93
N GLU A 4 -7.88 -9.96 -17.12
CA GLU A 4 -8.84 -10.30 -16.04
C GLU A 4 -8.94 -11.82 -15.82
N ALA A 5 -8.58 -12.60 -16.84
CA ALA A 5 -8.53 -14.05 -16.80
C ALA A 5 -7.23 -14.56 -17.43
N PRO A 6 -6.79 -15.79 -17.15
CA PRO A 6 -5.65 -16.41 -17.82
C PRO A 6 -5.88 -16.43 -19.33
N THR A 7 -4.97 -15.82 -20.10
CA THR A 7 -5.10 -15.73 -21.56
C THR A 7 -3.73 -15.81 -22.22
N GLY A 8 -3.52 -16.79 -23.07
CA GLY A 8 -2.24 -17.04 -23.74
C GLY A 8 -1.12 -17.22 -22.70
N ASN A 9 -0.05 -16.45 -22.85
CA ASN A 9 1.10 -16.51 -21.93
C ASN A 9 0.92 -15.69 -20.64
N ASN A 10 -0.23 -15.03 -20.43
CA ASN A 10 -0.55 -14.34 -19.18
C ASN A 10 -1.16 -15.33 -18.19
N THR A 11 -0.34 -16.10 -17.54
CA THR A 11 -0.72 -17.21 -16.65
C THR A 11 -0.49 -16.92 -15.18
N GLU A 12 0.33 -15.92 -14.87
CA GLU A 12 0.69 -15.59 -13.49
C GLU A 12 -0.38 -14.71 -12.83
N LYS A 13 -1.07 -15.27 -11.83
CA LYS A 13 -2.05 -14.55 -11.03
C LYS A 13 -1.36 -13.57 -10.10
N VAL A 14 -1.80 -12.32 -10.08
CA VAL A 14 -1.25 -11.28 -9.23
C VAL A 14 -2.33 -10.35 -8.69
N TYR A 15 -2.08 -9.75 -7.55
CA TYR A 15 -2.83 -8.60 -7.06
C TYR A 15 -2.11 -7.30 -7.44
N CYS A 16 -2.88 -6.31 -7.91
CA CYS A 16 -2.32 -5.06 -8.44
C CYS A 16 -2.65 -3.90 -7.53
N ILE A 17 -1.67 -3.45 -6.72
CA ILE A 17 -1.85 -2.25 -5.91
C ILE A 17 -1.90 -0.99 -6.78
N ARG A 18 -2.88 -0.14 -6.50
CA ARG A 18 -3.14 1.14 -7.19
C ARG A 18 -2.98 2.30 -6.23
N GLY A 19 -2.88 3.52 -6.74
CA GLY A 19 -2.93 4.74 -5.93
C GLY A 19 -4.16 4.81 -5.00
N ALA A 20 -5.31 4.32 -5.47
CA ALA A 20 -6.55 4.27 -4.68
C ALA A 20 -6.48 3.30 -3.48
N ASP A 21 -5.62 2.30 -3.52
CA ASP A 21 -5.48 1.32 -2.43
C ASP A 21 -4.50 1.79 -1.33
N ILE A 22 -3.67 2.80 -1.62
CA ILE A 22 -2.65 3.31 -0.69
C ILE A 22 -3.22 3.74 0.67
N PRO A 23 -4.32 4.53 0.76
CA PRO A 23 -4.86 4.93 2.06
C PRO A 23 -5.29 3.74 2.93
N GLU A 24 -5.96 2.76 2.32
CA GLU A 24 -6.43 1.56 3.03
C GLU A 24 -5.25 0.72 3.54
N VAL A 25 -4.24 0.50 2.69
CA VAL A 25 -3.04 -0.25 3.09
C VAL A 25 -2.28 0.46 4.21
N LYS A 26 -2.16 1.78 4.16
CA LYS A 26 -1.56 2.58 5.25
C LYS A 26 -2.31 2.44 6.58
N ALA A 27 -3.61 2.29 6.53
CA ALA A 27 -4.45 2.06 7.72
C ALA A 27 -4.41 0.60 8.21
N GLY A 28 -3.60 -0.27 7.59
CA GLY A 28 -3.50 -1.69 7.94
C GLY A 28 -4.58 -2.57 7.31
N ASN A 29 -5.43 -2.00 6.45
CA ASN A 29 -6.47 -2.76 5.77
C ASN A 29 -5.92 -3.50 4.54
N LYS A 30 -6.67 -4.48 4.06
CA LYS A 30 -6.29 -5.26 2.87
C LYS A 30 -6.33 -4.41 1.58
N GLY A 31 -7.23 -3.43 1.49
CA GLY A 31 -7.50 -2.73 0.24
C GLY A 31 -8.41 -3.53 -0.69
N LYS A 32 -8.67 -2.97 -1.88
CA LYS A 32 -9.53 -3.57 -2.91
C LYS A 32 -8.74 -3.81 -4.20
N MET A 33 -7.56 -4.41 -4.07
CA MET A 33 -6.66 -4.64 -5.19
C MET A 33 -7.28 -5.61 -6.20
N PRO A 34 -7.37 -5.25 -7.49
CA PRO A 34 -7.86 -6.16 -8.50
C PRO A 34 -6.88 -7.31 -8.76
N THR A 35 -7.46 -8.49 -8.99
CA THR A 35 -6.72 -9.63 -9.52
C THR A 35 -6.44 -9.41 -11.01
N ARG A 36 -5.24 -9.73 -11.45
CA ARG A 36 -4.83 -9.71 -12.86
C ARG A 36 -3.95 -10.91 -13.16
N TYR A 37 -3.89 -11.25 -14.46
CA TYR A 37 -2.98 -12.27 -14.99
C TYR A 37 -1.96 -11.60 -15.88
N ILE A 38 -0.68 -11.86 -15.64
CA ILE A 38 0.45 -11.26 -16.33
C ILE A 38 1.41 -12.34 -16.83
N LEU A 39 2.38 -11.93 -17.66
CA LEU A 39 3.46 -12.81 -18.08
C LEU A 39 4.36 -13.16 -16.88
N PRO A 40 4.77 -14.43 -16.67
CA PRO A 40 5.67 -14.82 -15.59
C PRO A 40 6.96 -13.99 -15.54
N LYS A 41 7.55 -13.66 -16.71
CA LYS A 41 8.73 -12.77 -16.78
C LYS A 41 8.47 -11.37 -16.22
N ASN A 42 7.25 -10.84 -16.42
CA ASN A 42 6.88 -9.53 -15.89
C ASN A 42 6.66 -9.59 -14.37
N PHE A 43 6.13 -10.70 -13.88
CA PHE A 43 6.01 -10.93 -12.45
C PHE A 43 7.40 -11.00 -11.79
N ALA A 44 8.30 -11.83 -12.29
CA ALA A 44 9.67 -11.93 -11.76
C ALA A 44 10.39 -10.59 -11.68
N ALA A 45 10.14 -9.68 -12.64
CA ALA A 45 10.76 -8.35 -12.68
C ALA A 45 10.06 -7.30 -11.78
N LYS A 46 8.78 -7.48 -11.45
CA LYS A 46 7.94 -6.46 -10.81
C LYS A 46 7.31 -6.87 -9.49
N GLN A 47 7.56 -8.10 -9.05
CA GLN A 47 7.05 -8.60 -7.78
C GLN A 47 7.46 -7.69 -6.64
N LEU A 48 6.48 -7.36 -5.81
CA LEU A 48 6.70 -6.62 -4.57
C LEU A 48 7.09 -7.60 -3.45
N ALA A 49 8.02 -7.16 -2.64
CA ALA A 49 8.50 -7.87 -1.45
C ALA A 49 8.32 -7.02 -0.20
N ALA A 50 8.37 -7.63 0.96
CA ALA A 50 8.41 -6.92 2.22
C ALA A 50 9.62 -5.98 2.26
N GLY A 51 9.39 -4.73 2.66
CA GLY A 51 10.39 -3.67 2.63
C GLY A 51 10.32 -2.77 1.38
N ASP A 52 9.63 -3.18 0.32
CA ASP A 52 9.36 -2.29 -0.81
C ASP A 52 8.42 -1.13 -0.41
N ILE A 53 8.53 -0.02 -1.12
CA ILE A 53 7.64 1.14 -0.96
C ILE A 53 6.97 1.40 -2.30
N VAL A 54 5.65 1.41 -2.31
CA VAL A 54 4.86 1.76 -3.51
C VAL A 54 4.49 3.23 -3.46
N VAL A 55 4.84 3.96 -4.51
CA VAL A 55 4.58 5.38 -4.68
C VAL A 55 3.62 5.60 -5.84
N GLU A 56 2.59 6.41 -5.65
CA GLU A 56 1.72 6.90 -6.71
C GLU A 56 2.46 7.93 -7.54
N ILE A 57 2.69 7.62 -8.82
CA ILE A 57 3.38 8.52 -9.76
C ILE A 57 2.44 9.16 -10.77
N SER A 58 1.18 8.74 -10.84
CA SER A 58 0.15 9.33 -11.70
C SER A 58 -1.17 9.38 -10.96
N GLY A 59 -1.81 10.52 -10.95
CA GLY A 59 -3.06 10.75 -10.22
C GLY A 59 -3.14 12.18 -9.74
N GLY A 60 -3.38 12.33 -8.43
CA GLY A 60 -3.48 13.64 -7.80
C GLY A 60 -4.78 14.39 -8.12
N SER A 61 -4.89 15.57 -7.54
CA SER A 61 -5.97 16.52 -7.74
C SER A 61 -5.42 17.94 -7.53
N PRO A 62 -6.21 19.00 -7.74
CA PRO A 62 -5.76 20.36 -7.42
C PRO A 62 -5.28 20.55 -5.98
N THR A 63 -5.84 19.79 -5.04
CA THR A 63 -5.55 19.89 -3.60
C THR A 63 -4.70 18.73 -3.06
N GLN A 64 -4.45 17.70 -3.87
CA GLN A 64 -3.70 16.51 -3.47
C GLN A 64 -2.62 16.23 -4.50
N SER A 65 -1.35 16.31 -4.08
CA SER A 65 -0.24 15.96 -4.97
C SER A 65 -0.17 14.45 -5.24
N THR A 66 0.49 14.10 -6.33
CA THR A 66 1.07 12.78 -6.54
C THR A 66 2.14 12.51 -5.48
N GLY A 67 2.67 11.32 -5.41
CA GLY A 67 3.71 10.96 -4.43
C GLY A 67 3.16 10.34 -3.15
N ARG A 68 1.84 10.07 -3.03
CA ARG A 68 1.34 9.22 -1.94
C ARG A 68 2.06 7.88 -1.96
N CYS A 69 2.40 7.36 -0.79
CA CYS A 69 3.09 6.07 -0.73
C CYS A 69 2.58 5.18 0.40
N THR A 70 2.88 3.90 0.28
CA THR A 70 2.70 2.91 1.34
C THR A 70 3.87 1.94 1.37
N ALA A 71 4.23 1.48 2.57
CA ALA A 71 5.19 0.39 2.72
C ALA A 71 4.50 -0.96 2.48
N ILE A 72 5.21 -1.87 1.83
CA ILE A 72 4.80 -3.26 1.67
C ILE A 72 5.38 -4.06 2.82
N THR A 73 4.51 -4.65 3.63
CA THR A 73 4.91 -5.47 4.77
C THR A 73 4.64 -6.94 4.50
N GLN A 74 5.34 -7.83 5.19
CA GLN A 74 5.04 -9.26 5.13
C GLN A 74 3.59 -9.53 5.55
N SER A 75 3.13 -8.86 6.62
CA SER A 75 1.74 -8.98 7.10
C SER A 75 0.68 -8.59 6.06
N LEU A 76 0.99 -7.66 5.15
CA LEU A 76 0.13 -7.36 4.00
C LEU A 76 0.16 -8.48 2.97
N LEU A 77 1.36 -8.93 2.59
CA LEU A 77 1.55 -9.97 1.58
C LEU A 77 0.86 -11.29 1.99
N ASP A 78 0.96 -11.67 3.25
CA ASP A 78 0.37 -12.90 3.81
C ASP A 78 -1.18 -12.91 3.78
N ARG A 79 -1.81 -11.77 3.50
CA ARG A 79 -3.28 -11.67 3.37
C ARG A 79 -3.78 -12.02 1.97
N TYR A 80 -2.88 -12.30 1.04
CA TYR A 80 -3.18 -12.63 -0.34
C TYR A 80 -2.64 -14.01 -0.72
N ASP A 81 -3.38 -14.71 -1.56
CA ASP A 81 -3.07 -16.09 -2.00
C ASP A 81 -2.14 -16.14 -3.21
N SER A 82 -1.67 -15.00 -3.68
CA SER A 82 -0.70 -14.90 -4.78
C SER A 82 0.11 -13.61 -4.70
N GLY A 83 1.12 -13.48 -5.55
CA GLY A 83 2.03 -12.35 -5.53
C GLY A 83 1.38 -11.00 -5.83
N MET A 84 2.08 -9.94 -5.48
CA MET A 84 1.63 -8.56 -5.62
C MET A 84 2.56 -7.77 -6.54
N VAL A 85 1.99 -6.89 -7.33
CA VAL A 85 2.69 -5.92 -8.17
C VAL A 85 1.99 -4.57 -8.10
N CYS A 86 2.64 -3.48 -8.51
CA CYS A 86 1.97 -2.20 -8.67
C CYS A 86 1.55 -1.93 -10.12
N THR A 87 0.51 -1.11 -10.31
CA THR A 87 0.06 -0.66 -11.64
C THR A 87 1.03 0.37 -12.22
N ASN A 88 0.84 0.74 -13.50
CA ASN A 88 1.65 1.76 -14.17
C ASN A 88 1.49 3.17 -13.57
N PHE A 89 0.44 3.42 -12.78
CA PHE A 89 0.22 4.66 -12.06
C PHE A 89 0.99 4.71 -10.73
N CYS A 90 1.69 3.63 -10.40
CA CYS A 90 2.54 3.51 -9.23
C CYS A 90 3.92 3.01 -9.62
N LYS A 91 4.90 3.31 -8.78
CA LYS A 91 6.28 2.84 -8.89
C LYS A 91 6.71 2.20 -7.59
N ALA A 92 7.38 1.05 -7.68
CA ALA A 92 8.00 0.42 -6.53
C ALA A 92 9.41 0.98 -6.34
N MET A 93 9.69 1.45 -5.13
CA MET A 93 11.04 1.70 -4.64
C MET A 93 11.50 0.47 -3.86
N LYS A 94 12.76 0.10 -4.03
CA LYS A 94 13.42 -1.01 -3.33
C LYS A 94 14.57 -0.44 -2.50
N PRO A 95 14.31 0.04 -1.28
CA PRO A 95 15.36 0.55 -0.40
C PRO A 95 16.39 -0.54 -0.09
N LYS A 96 17.61 -0.12 0.27
CA LYS A 96 18.60 -1.05 0.83
C LYS A 96 18.05 -1.65 2.12
N GLU A 97 18.46 -2.88 2.40
CA GLU A 97 18.10 -3.57 3.65
C GLU A 97 18.41 -2.69 4.87
N GLY A 98 17.47 -2.64 5.81
CA GLY A 98 17.57 -1.81 7.02
C GLY A 98 17.20 -0.34 6.84
N TYR A 99 16.89 0.12 5.60
CA TYR A 99 16.53 1.53 5.35
C TYR A 99 15.06 1.72 4.98
N SER A 100 14.28 0.67 4.90
CA SER A 100 12.94 0.70 4.33
C SER A 100 12.00 1.67 5.05
N LEU A 101 11.85 1.54 6.36
CA LEU A 101 10.94 2.39 7.13
C LEU A 101 11.50 3.80 7.28
N PHE A 102 12.82 3.97 7.39
CA PHE A 102 13.43 5.29 7.37
C PHE A 102 13.09 6.05 6.09
N ILE A 103 13.29 5.44 4.91
CA ILE A 103 12.96 6.03 3.61
C ILE A 103 11.45 6.26 3.49
N TYR A 104 10.63 5.32 3.92
CA TYR A 104 9.17 5.45 3.92
C TYR A 104 8.70 6.67 4.72
N TYR A 105 9.16 6.84 5.96
CA TYR A 105 8.76 7.97 6.79
C TYR A 105 9.35 9.29 6.32
N TYR A 106 10.56 9.28 5.78
CA TYR A 106 11.12 10.48 5.15
C TYR A 106 10.30 10.91 3.93
N TRP A 107 9.87 9.97 3.10
CA TRP A 107 8.97 10.25 1.98
C TRP A 107 7.63 10.82 2.45
N GLN A 108 7.04 10.26 3.50
CA GLN A 108 5.82 10.79 4.12
C GLN A 108 6.00 12.22 4.65
N TYR A 109 7.15 12.51 5.23
CA TYR A 109 7.49 13.84 5.70
C TYR A 109 7.54 14.84 4.53
N LEU A 110 8.22 14.51 3.44
CA LEU A 110 8.28 15.35 2.23
C LEU A 110 6.89 15.54 1.61
N TYR A 111 6.09 14.47 1.57
CA TYR A 111 4.71 14.54 1.11
C TYR A 111 3.89 15.53 1.96
N GLY A 112 3.97 15.43 3.27
CA GLY A 112 3.31 16.34 4.21
C GLY A 112 3.77 17.79 4.12
N LYS A 113 5.00 18.03 3.65
CA LYS A 113 5.55 19.36 3.35
C LYS A 113 5.14 19.91 1.97
N GLY A 114 4.42 19.11 1.17
CA GLY A 114 3.99 19.52 -0.16
C GLY A 114 5.11 19.57 -1.20
N VAL A 115 6.28 18.98 -0.95
CA VAL A 115 7.43 19.00 -1.84
C VAL A 115 7.10 18.46 -3.23
N PHE A 116 6.27 17.43 -3.30
CA PHE A 116 5.94 16.78 -4.56
C PHE A 116 5.14 17.64 -5.54
N PHE A 117 4.46 18.70 -5.07
CA PHE A 117 3.80 19.66 -5.97
C PHE A 117 4.80 20.32 -6.95
N SER A 118 6.04 20.54 -6.52
CA SER A 118 7.09 21.13 -7.35
C SER A 118 7.63 20.17 -8.41
N TYR A 119 7.35 18.89 -8.31
CA TYR A 119 7.77 17.83 -9.23
C TYR A 119 6.63 17.27 -10.06
N GLU A 120 5.47 17.95 -10.08
CA GLU A 120 4.32 17.51 -10.87
C GLU A 120 4.34 18.12 -12.27
N ASN A 121 4.14 17.24 -13.26
CA ASN A 121 3.92 17.60 -14.65
C ASN A 121 2.46 17.32 -15.03
N GLY A 122 1.81 18.25 -15.74
CA GLY A 122 0.43 18.11 -16.22
C GLY A 122 -0.41 19.32 -15.85
N THR A 123 -1.17 19.84 -16.81
CA THR A 123 -1.96 21.07 -16.66
C THR A 123 -3.45 20.83 -16.45
N THR A 124 -3.99 19.71 -16.94
CA THR A 124 -5.41 19.38 -16.85
C THR A 124 -5.59 17.86 -16.73
N GLY A 125 -6.31 17.43 -15.70
CA GLY A 125 -6.61 16.02 -15.52
C GLY A 125 -5.57 15.28 -14.66
N ILE A 126 -5.02 14.20 -15.17
CA ILE A 126 -4.07 13.36 -14.43
C ILE A 126 -2.69 14.05 -14.41
N LYS A 127 -2.18 14.27 -13.21
CA LYS A 127 -0.81 14.77 -12.99
C LYS A 127 0.15 13.58 -12.91
N ASN A 128 1.40 13.83 -13.31
CA ASN A 128 2.47 12.84 -13.23
C ASN A 128 3.63 13.41 -12.40
N LEU A 129 4.12 12.59 -11.47
CA LEU A 129 5.31 12.90 -10.69
C LEU A 129 6.56 12.70 -11.55
N ASP A 130 7.37 13.73 -11.67
CA ASP A 130 8.74 13.58 -12.16
C ASP A 130 9.60 12.89 -11.10
N PHE A 131 9.41 11.58 -11.00
CA PHE A 131 10.11 10.76 -10.03
C PHE A 131 11.62 10.76 -10.23
N SER A 132 12.08 10.82 -11.48
CA SER A 132 13.51 10.84 -11.81
C SER A 132 14.15 12.16 -11.41
N GLY A 133 13.54 13.28 -11.81
CA GLY A 133 14.01 14.61 -11.41
C GLY A 133 14.01 14.80 -9.89
N PHE A 134 13.00 14.27 -9.19
CA PHE A 134 12.99 14.27 -7.73
C PHE A 134 14.20 13.52 -7.14
N ILE A 135 14.49 12.29 -7.58
CA ILE A 135 15.59 11.48 -7.07
C ILE A 135 16.98 12.08 -7.38
N GLU A 136 17.09 12.78 -8.50
CA GLU A 136 18.35 13.41 -8.92
C GLU A 136 18.64 14.72 -8.18
N THR A 137 17.61 15.44 -7.74
CA THR A 137 17.76 16.78 -7.15
C THR A 137 17.63 16.80 -5.64
N GLU A 138 16.76 15.96 -5.08
CA GLU A 138 16.54 15.94 -3.64
C GLU A 138 17.65 15.18 -2.91
N THR A 139 18.11 15.79 -1.83
CA THR A 139 19.12 15.20 -0.97
C THR A 139 18.52 14.79 0.37
N ILE A 140 18.93 13.66 0.88
CA ILE A 140 18.53 13.15 2.19
C ILE A 140 19.75 13.13 3.12
N LEU A 141 19.58 13.70 4.32
CA LEU A 141 20.54 13.50 5.39
C LEU A 141 20.38 12.09 5.95
N ILE A 142 21.40 11.26 5.76
CA ILE A 142 21.41 9.89 6.28
C ILE A 142 21.99 9.91 7.69
N PRO A 143 21.22 9.56 8.72
CA PRO A 143 21.72 9.45 10.09
C PRO A 143 22.73 8.30 10.22
N PRO A 144 23.50 8.23 11.33
CA PRO A 144 24.31 7.07 11.66
C PRO A 144 23.48 5.77 11.62
N VAL A 145 24.10 4.69 11.13
CA VAL A 145 23.42 3.41 10.87
C VAL A 145 22.73 2.84 12.12
N ASP A 146 23.34 2.97 13.29
CA ASP A 146 22.77 2.56 14.58
C ASP A 146 21.42 3.25 14.86
N LYS A 147 21.28 4.53 14.49
CA LYS A 147 20.05 5.30 14.64
C LYS A 147 18.99 4.86 13.66
N ILE A 148 19.37 4.52 12.43
CA ILE A 148 18.43 4.01 11.41
C ILE A 148 17.91 2.64 11.85
N ILE A 149 18.76 1.74 12.32
CA ILE A 149 18.35 0.42 12.83
C ILE A 149 17.40 0.56 14.01
N ALA A 150 17.75 1.38 15.01
CA ALA A 150 16.89 1.60 16.17
C ALA A 150 15.51 2.19 15.78
N PHE A 151 15.49 3.12 14.82
CA PHE A 151 14.25 3.68 14.28
C PHE A 151 13.41 2.64 13.54
N ASP A 152 14.04 1.82 12.70
CA ASP A 152 13.39 0.76 11.93
C ASP A 152 12.73 -0.27 12.86
N ASP A 153 13.46 -0.72 13.88
CA ASP A 153 12.95 -1.68 14.88
C ASP A 153 11.79 -1.10 15.69
N TYR A 154 11.87 0.16 16.09
CA TYR A 154 10.77 0.87 16.75
C TYR A 154 9.53 0.94 15.83
N CYS A 155 9.72 1.34 14.59
CA CYS A 155 8.62 1.45 13.63
C CYS A 155 8.00 0.11 13.26
N LYS A 156 8.78 -0.98 13.17
CA LYS A 156 8.27 -2.33 12.90
C LYS A 156 7.19 -2.76 13.90
N SER A 157 7.38 -2.48 15.18
CA SER A 157 6.41 -2.82 16.23
C SER A 157 5.08 -2.10 16.01
N ILE A 158 5.13 -0.82 15.65
CA ILE A 158 3.95 -0.01 15.34
C ILE A 158 3.25 -0.53 14.08
N PHE A 159 4.00 -0.82 13.03
CA PHE A 159 3.44 -1.39 11.79
C PHE A 159 2.74 -2.73 12.05
N ASN A 160 3.37 -3.62 12.80
CA ASN A 160 2.76 -4.89 13.16
C ASN A 160 1.43 -4.70 13.89
N GLN A 161 1.35 -3.73 14.81
CA GLN A 161 0.12 -3.40 15.51
C GLN A 161 -0.95 -2.81 14.57
N ILE A 162 -0.58 -1.93 13.65
CA ILE A 162 -1.49 -1.35 12.65
C ILE A 162 -2.11 -2.46 11.80
N PHE A 163 -1.31 -3.40 11.29
CA PHE A 163 -1.80 -4.50 10.46
C PHE A 163 -2.60 -5.53 11.26
N ALA A 164 -2.24 -5.80 12.51
CA ALA A 164 -3.03 -6.65 13.40
C ALA A 164 -4.41 -6.04 13.67
N ASN A 165 -4.47 -4.75 13.98
CA ASN A 165 -5.72 -4.02 14.18
C ASN A 165 -6.56 -4.00 12.89
N GLY A 166 -5.96 -3.77 11.72
CA GLY A 166 -6.65 -3.81 10.43
C GLY A 166 -7.29 -5.18 10.16
N LYS A 167 -6.58 -6.27 10.45
CA LYS A 167 -7.13 -7.63 10.32
C LYS A 167 -8.29 -7.87 11.30
N GLN A 168 -8.17 -7.38 12.53
CA GLN A 168 -9.23 -7.50 13.53
C GLN A 168 -10.46 -6.69 13.12
N ASN A 169 -10.29 -5.48 12.61
CA ASN A 169 -11.37 -4.64 12.11
C ASN A 169 -12.14 -5.30 10.96
N GLU A 170 -11.45 -5.97 10.02
CA GLU A 170 -12.12 -6.74 8.97
C GLU A 170 -12.96 -7.87 9.55
N HIS A 171 -12.41 -8.61 10.52
CA HIS A 171 -13.14 -9.69 11.17
C HIS A 171 -14.40 -9.17 11.90
N LEU A 172 -14.26 -8.09 12.66
CA LEU A 172 -15.39 -7.44 13.34
C LEU A 172 -16.45 -6.92 12.34
N ALA A 173 -16.02 -6.38 11.20
CA ALA A 173 -16.95 -5.95 10.15
C ALA A 173 -17.75 -7.13 9.58
N VAL A 174 -17.09 -8.27 9.30
CA VAL A 174 -17.77 -9.49 8.84
C VAL A 174 -18.76 -10.01 9.89
N LEU A 175 -18.37 -10.03 11.17
CA LEU A 175 -19.27 -10.41 12.25
C LEU A 175 -20.48 -9.50 12.34
N ARG A 176 -20.28 -8.18 12.34
CA ARG A 176 -21.37 -7.20 12.35
C ARG A 176 -22.33 -7.44 11.16
N ASP A 177 -21.80 -7.54 9.95
CA ASP A 177 -22.60 -7.66 8.73
C ASP A 177 -23.34 -9.02 8.66
N THR A 178 -22.84 -10.04 9.35
CA THR A 178 -23.49 -11.35 9.48
C THR A 178 -24.57 -11.35 10.57
N LEU A 179 -24.30 -10.74 11.71
CA LEU A 179 -25.18 -10.80 12.88
C LEU A 179 -26.29 -9.75 12.82
N LEU A 180 -26.02 -8.55 12.31
CA LEU A 180 -27.00 -7.45 12.32
C LEU A 180 -28.30 -7.81 11.59
N PRO A 181 -28.32 -8.41 10.38
CA PRO A 181 -29.55 -8.82 9.73
C PRO A 181 -30.33 -9.85 10.54
N LYS A 182 -29.65 -10.79 11.20
CA LYS A 182 -30.28 -11.85 12.03
C LYS A 182 -30.92 -11.29 13.29
N LEU A 183 -30.27 -10.31 13.92
CA LEU A 183 -30.83 -9.58 15.05
C LEU A 183 -32.07 -8.78 14.63
N MET A 184 -31.98 -8.06 13.49
CA MET A 184 -33.09 -7.24 13.00
C MET A 184 -34.29 -8.08 12.55
N SER A 185 -34.08 -9.29 12.05
CA SER A 185 -35.15 -10.21 11.63
C SER A 185 -35.76 -11.02 12.79
N GLY A 186 -35.16 -10.97 13.99
CA GLY A 186 -35.55 -11.80 15.12
C GLY A 186 -35.12 -13.28 14.98
N GLU A 187 -34.29 -13.62 13.99
CA GLU A 187 -33.69 -14.96 13.84
C GLU A 187 -32.75 -15.26 15.02
N LEU A 188 -32.11 -14.21 15.55
CA LEU A 188 -31.24 -14.28 16.71
C LEU A 188 -31.86 -13.46 17.85
N ASP A 189 -32.35 -14.15 18.86
CA ASP A 189 -32.87 -13.54 20.08
C ASP A 189 -31.74 -13.37 21.10
N VAL A 190 -31.61 -12.17 21.64
CA VAL A 190 -30.62 -11.81 22.66
C VAL A 190 -31.26 -11.36 23.98
N SER A 191 -32.56 -11.58 24.15
CA SER A 191 -33.32 -11.12 25.32
C SER A 191 -32.80 -11.70 26.63
N ASP A 192 -32.16 -12.87 26.56
CA ASP A 192 -31.62 -13.60 27.72
C ASP A 192 -30.09 -13.40 27.90
N MET A 193 -29.46 -12.51 27.14
CA MET A 193 -28.04 -12.19 27.32
C MET A 193 -27.87 -11.12 28.41
N ASP A 194 -27.16 -11.43 29.46
CA ASP A 194 -26.64 -10.46 30.42
C ASP A 194 -25.56 -9.61 29.71
N LEU A 195 -25.78 -8.31 29.58
CA LEU A 195 -24.86 -7.33 28.98
C LEU A 195 -23.97 -6.67 30.04
#